data_319a241e4b2acd85994bf66b92ecabcf
#
_entry.id   319a241e4b2acd85994bf66b92ecabcf
#
_cell.length_a   1.000
_cell.length_b   1.000
_cell.length_c   1.000
_cell.angle_alpha   90.00
_cell.angle_beta   90.00
_cell.angle_gamma   90.00
#
_symmetry.space_group_name_H-M   'P 1'
#
loop_
_entity.id
_entity.type
_entity.pdbx_description
1 polymer ?
#
loop_
_entity_poly.entity_id
_entity_poly.type
_entity_poly.pdbx_seq_one_letter_code
_entity_poly.pdbx_strand_id
1 'polypeptide(L)'
;KAILDNGWWYRPEVLEDEDLASLKHNPAFISLKSISDSRYADAVSRTREVFTWERKNADKLFLAVHGNTQNGQIARDDWKPLLRDDTQWQLETIQSAEPDGYGTYRWSYNMVSYAPVANAIEKMQNKGYTKIVCGGFSAGCDMLLRAIVFTPARCDMLILQSPWIPILQDHSEGLVNAFKQKNIALRILCGSDDEDCLPMAKQLFEVTTREGIHVEIAIQEGNRHQFPKESFALQDL
;
A
#
# COMPACT_ATOMS: atom_id res chain seq x y z
N LYS A 1 22.17 16.43 -12.62
CA LYS A 1 23.23 15.64 -13.26
C LYS A 1 23.66 14.48 -12.37
N ALA A 2 24.14 14.71 -11.14
CA ALA A 2 24.62 13.64 -10.24
C ALA A 2 23.63 12.47 -10.09
N ILE A 3 22.34 12.73 -10.00
CA ILE A 3 21.28 11.71 -9.91
C ILE A 3 21.25 10.83 -11.16
N LEU A 4 21.27 11.46 -12.36
CA LEU A 4 21.28 10.74 -13.62
C LEU A 4 22.59 9.95 -13.84
N ASP A 5 23.73 10.48 -13.37
CA ASP A 5 25.03 9.77 -13.44
C ASP A 5 25.00 8.46 -12.63
N ASN A 6 24.18 8.39 -11.57
CA ASN A 6 23.94 7.17 -10.77
C ASN A 6 22.84 6.26 -11.34
N GLY A 7 22.32 6.52 -12.53
CA GLY A 7 21.25 5.72 -13.13
C GLY A 7 19.84 6.09 -12.66
N TRP A 8 19.70 7.01 -11.73
CA TRP A 8 18.41 7.46 -11.21
C TRP A 8 17.68 8.36 -12.19
N TRP A 9 16.43 8.66 -11.92
CA TRP A 9 15.56 9.48 -12.74
C TRP A 9 14.48 10.13 -11.88
N TYR A 10 13.83 11.14 -12.41
CA TYR A 10 12.61 11.73 -11.89
C TYR A 10 11.46 11.46 -12.85
N ARG A 11 10.25 11.35 -12.33
CA ARG A 11 9.05 11.33 -13.18
C ARG A 11 8.88 12.70 -13.88
N PRO A 12 8.23 12.72 -15.07
CA PRO A 12 8.13 13.93 -15.88
C PRO A 12 7.54 15.14 -15.14
N GLU A 13 6.50 14.94 -14.32
CA GLU A 13 5.82 16.01 -13.59
C GLU A 13 6.75 16.80 -12.66
N VAL A 14 7.73 16.14 -12.05
CA VAL A 14 8.72 16.78 -11.17
C VAL A 14 9.62 17.72 -11.97
N LEU A 15 9.96 17.35 -13.21
CA LEU A 15 10.83 18.17 -14.09
C LEU A 15 10.04 19.23 -14.88
N GLU A 16 8.72 19.20 -14.80
CA GLU A 16 7.80 20.18 -15.39
C GLU A 16 7.29 21.21 -14.36
N ASP A 17 7.69 21.08 -13.11
CA ASP A 17 7.33 21.98 -12.03
C ASP A 17 7.61 23.45 -12.38
N GLU A 18 6.74 24.34 -11.90
CA GLU A 18 6.84 25.78 -12.16
C GLU A 18 8.11 26.39 -11.56
N ASP A 19 8.59 25.86 -10.44
CA ASP A 19 9.85 26.29 -9.81
C ASP A 19 11.06 26.10 -10.72
N LEU A 20 10.96 25.20 -11.70
CA LEU A 20 12.00 24.95 -12.70
C LEU A 20 11.82 25.76 -14.01
N ALA A 21 10.86 26.70 -14.08
CA ALA A 21 10.51 27.44 -15.27
C ALA A 21 11.73 28.15 -15.89
N SER A 22 12.62 28.70 -15.06
CA SER A 22 13.85 29.37 -15.51
C SER A 22 14.84 28.44 -16.23
N LEU A 23 14.74 27.15 -16.04
CA LEU A 23 15.62 26.14 -16.64
C LEU A 23 15.07 25.57 -17.95
N LYS A 24 13.77 25.73 -18.24
CA LYS A 24 13.07 25.06 -19.37
C LYS A 24 13.72 25.33 -20.75
N HIS A 25 14.42 26.46 -20.90
CA HIS A 25 15.13 26.82 -22.14
C HIS A 25 16.65 26.56 -22.09
N ASN A 26 17.15 26.01 -20.98
CA ASN A 26 18.58 25.68 -20.87
C ASN A 26 18.87 24.35 -21.60
N PRO A 27 19.79 24.37 -22.62
CA PRO A 27 20.09 23.15 -23.39
C PRO A 27 20.55 21.95 -22.53
N ALA A 28 21.33 22.22 -21.47
CA ALA A 28 21.78 21.17 -20.56
C ALA A 28 20.61 20.57 -19.77
N PHE A 29 19.66 21.40 -19.32
CA PHE A 29 18.45 20.91 -18.62
C PHE A 29 17.56 20.07 -19.56
N ILE A 30 17.36 20.54 -20.80
CA ILE A 30 16.58 19.79 -21.82
C ILE A 30 17.20 18.41 -22.06
N SER A 31 18.52 18.34 -22.22
CA SER A 31 19.21 17.05 -22.40
C SER A 31 19.05 16.12 -21.18
N LEU A 32 19.21 16.65 -19.95
CA LEU A 32 19.05 15.87 -18.74
C LEU A 32 17.59 15.39 -18.54
N LYS A 33 16.61 16.24 -18.87
CA LYS A 33 15.19 15.87 -18.84
C LYS A 33 14.91 14.72 -19.80
N SER A 34 15.39 14.78 -21.04
CA SER A 34 15.21 13.71 -22.02
C SER A 34 15.75 12.37 -21.55
N ILE A 35 16.91 12.35 -20.86
CA ILE A 35 17.47 11.13 -20.27
C ILE A 35 16.56 10.61 -19.15
N SER A 36 16.07 11.50 -18.28
CA SER A 36 15.17 11.15 -17.19
C SER A 36 13.86 10.55 -17.71
N ASP A 37 13.23 11.21 -18.69
CA ASP A 37 11.97 10.78 -19.30
C ASP A 37 12.11 9.40 -19.96
N SER A 38 13.23 9.15 -20.67
CA SER A 38 13.50 7.85 -21.28
C SER A 38 13.63 6.73 -20.22
N ARG A 39 14.31 7.00 -19.10
CA ARG A 39 14.44 6.03 -18.01
C ARG A 39 13.13 5.79 -17.27
N TYR A 40 12.32 6.82 -17.11
CA TYR A 40 10.98 6.70 -16.56
C TYR A 40 10.11 5.79 -17.44
N ALA A 41 10.08 6.03 -18.75
CA ALA A 41 9.33 5.22 -19.70
C ALA A 41 9.78 3.74 -19.68
N ASP A 42 11.09 3.48 -19.57
CA ASP A 42 11.65 2.15 -19.42
C ASP A 42 11.22 1.50 -18.09
N ALA A 43 11.24 2.25 -16.98
CA ALA A 43 10.77 1.77 -15.68
C ALA A 43 9.28 1.38 -15.72
N VAL A 44 8.42 2.22 -16.31
CA VAL A 44 6.99 1.92 -16.50
C VAL A 44 6.81 0.61 -17.29
N SER A 45 7.58 0.43 -18.38
CA SER A 45 7.46 -0.77 -19.24
C SER A 45 7.87 -2.07 -18.56
N ARG A 46 8.69 -2.01 -17.51
CA ARG A 46 9.23 -3.17 -16.79
C ARG A 46 8.56 -3.47 -15.45
N THR A 47 7.57 -2.67 -15.06
CA THR A 47 6.92 -2.84 -13.75
C THR A 47 6.20 -4.18 -13.67
N ARG A 48 6.41 -4.90 -12.57
CA ARG A 48 5.67 -6.10 -12.20
C ARG A 48 4.74 -5.80 -11.04
N GLU A 49 3.49 -6.22 -11.17
CA GLU A 49 2.44 -5.93 -10.18
C GLU A 49 2.50 -6.81 -8.93
N VAL A 50 2.96 -8.05 -9.04
CA VAL A 50 2.91 -9.04 -7.93
C VAL A 50 4.25 -9.74 -7.75
N PHE A 51 4.69 -9.84 -6.50
CA PHE A 51 5.85 -10.62 -6.07
C PHE A 51 5.39 -11.71 -5.12
N THR A 52 5.57 -12.97 -5.51
CA THR A 52 5.24 -14.12 -4.66
C THR A 52 6.49 -14.59 -3.91
N TRP A 53 6.32 -14.77 -2.60
CA TRP A 53 7.34 -15.32 -1.71
C TRP A 53 6.89 -16.71 -1.25
N GLU A 54 7.06 -17.70 -2.13
CA GLU A 54 6.49 -19.03 -1.94
C GLU A 54 6.96 -19.73 -0.66
N ARG A 55 6.00 -20.26 0.09
CA ARG A 55 6.22 -21.29 1.10
C ARG A 55 5.44 -22.54 0.67
N LYS A 56 6.11 -23.70 0.70
CA LYS A 56 5.43 -24.97 0.42
C LYS A 56 4.45 -25.29 1.56
N ASN A 57 3.24 -25.69 1.19
CA ASN A 57 2.16 -26.12 2.09
C ASN A 57 1.56 -25.02 2.99
N ALA A 58 1.67 -23.77 2.64
CA ALA A 58 0.94 -22.71 3.32
C ALA A 58 -0.56 -22.80 2.99
N ASP A 59 -1.39 -22.78 4.01
CA ASP A 59 -2.86 -22.78 3.89
C ASP A 59 -3.49 -21.43 4.23
N LYS A 60 -2.67 -20.46 4.67
CA LYS A 60 -3.06 -19.08 4.97
C LYS A 60 -2.27 -18.10 4.11
N LEU A 61 -2.90 -17.00 3.74
CA LEU A 61 -2.29 -15.94 2.93
C LEU A 61 -2.23 -14.63 3.70
N PHE A 62 -1.07 -13.99 3.64
CA PHE A 62 -0.90 -12.58 3.94
C PHE A 62 -0.52 -11.81 2.67
N LEU A 63 -1.38 -10.87 2.25
CA LEU A 63 -1.13 -10.00 1.10
C LEU A 63 -0.74 -8.61 1.58
N ALA A 64 0.48 -8.17 1.29
CA ALA A 64 1.01 -6.88 1.70
C ALA A 64 0.99 -5.85 0.56
N VAL A 65 0.51 -4.63 0.86
CA VAL A 65 0.44 -3.49 -0.08
C VAL A 65 1.29 -2.35 0.48
N HIS A 66 2.29 -1.93 -0.30
CA HIS A 66 3.25 -0.89 0.08
C HIS A 66 2.63 0.52 0.14
N GLY A 67 3.27 1.44 0.85
CA GLY A 67 2.95 2.87 0.83
C GLY A 67 3.54 3.61 -0.38
N ASN A 68 3.21 4.89 -0.53
CA ASN A 68 3.89 5.74 -1.51
C ASN A 68 5.38 5.83 -1.20
N THR A 69 6.20 6.03 -2.23
CA THR A 69 7.67 6.05 -2.17
C THR A 69 8.32 4.75 -1.69
N GLN A 70 7.55 3.67 -1.66
CA GLN A 70 8.00 2.32 -1.34
C GLN A 70 7.92 1.38 -2.56
N ASN A 71 8.13 0.09 -2.34
CA ASN A 71 8.02 -0.98 -3.33
C ASN A 71 7.62 -2.31 -2.65
N GLY A 72 7.35 -3.34 -3.46
CA GLY A 72 6.97 -4.65 -2.95
C GLY A 72 8.04 -5.33 -2.09
N GLN A 73 9.34 -5.04 -2.33
CA GLN A 73 10.41 -5.58 -1.49
C GLN A 73 10.41 -4.95 -0.09
N ILE A 74 10.22 -3.63 0.00
CA ILE A 74 10.07 -2.93 1.29
C ILE A 74 8.84 -3.48 2.03
N ALA A 75 7.69 -3.58 1.36
CA ALA A 75 6.51 -4.18 1.99
C ALA A 75 6.78 -5.59 2.51
N ARG A 76 7.50 -6.42 1.75
CA ARG A 76 7.91 -7.74 2.22
C ARG A 76 8.72 -7.68 3.50
N ASP A 77 9.72 -6.83 3.53
CA ASP A 77 10.66 -6.76 4.65
C ASP A 77 10.00 -6.16 5.90
N ASP A 78 9.04 -5.25 5.73
CA ASP A 78 8.22 -4.68 6.79
C ASP A 78 7.23 -5.70 7.37
N TRP A 79 6.52 -6.46 6.51
CA TRP A 79 5.45 -7.35 6.94
C TRP A 79 5.91 -8.77 7.32
N LYS A 80 7.04 -9.24 6.77
CA LYS A 80 7.57 -10.59 7.04
C LYS A 80 7.78 -10.89 8.52
N PRO A 81 8.29 -9.96 9.37
CA PRO A 81 8.47 -10.22 10.80
C PRO A 81 7.17 -10.57 11.54
N LEU A 82 6.00 -10.10 11.06
CA LEU A 82 4.71 -10.42 11.66
C LEU A 82 4.31 -11.89 11.50
N LEU A 83 4.77 -12.52 10.42
CA LEU A 83 4.50 -13.93 10.16
C LEU A 83 5.37 -14.84 11.01
N ARG A 84 6.41 -14.28 11.65
CA ARG A 84 7.46 -15.02 12.36
C ARG A 84 7.94 -16.20 11.48
N ASP A 85 8.26 -17.32 12.07
CA ASP A 85 8.62 -18.55 11.33
C ASP A 85 7.40 -19.48 11.14
N ASP A 86 6.18 -18.96 11.22
CA ASP A 86 4.97 -19.73 10.99
C ASP A 86 4.88 -20.14 9.50
N THR A 87 5.09 -21.42 9.25
CA THR A 87 5.10 -22.01 7.90
C THR A 87 3.72 -22.12 7.27
N GLN A 88 2.66 -21.88 8.03
CA GLN A 88 1.28 -21.92 7.53
C GLN A 88 0.91 -20.68 6.70
N TRP A 89 1.71 -19.59 6.76
CA TRP A 89 1.47 -18.37 6.03
C TRP A 89 2.29 -18.28 4.75
N GLN A 90 1.61 -18.03 3.65
CA GLN A 90 2.18 -17.49 2.41
C GLN A 90 2.21 -15.98 2.50
N LEU A 91 3.36 -15.35 2.23
CA LEU A 91 3.45 -13.90 2.06
C LEU A 91 3.46 -13.57 0.57
N GLU A 92 2.56 -12.73 0.13
CA GLU A 92 2.59 -12.08 -1.17
C GLU A 92 2.62 -10.56 -1.01
N THR A 93 3.26 -9.87 -1.94
CA THR A 93 3.31 -8.41 -1.97
C THR A 93 2.86 -7.91 -3.33
N ILE A 94 2.15 -6.79 -3.35
CA ILE A 94 1.77 -6.12 -4.59
C ILE A 94 2.68 -4.93 -4.82
N GLN A 95 3.16 -4.82 -6.04
CA GLN A 95 3.89 -3.69 -6.57
C GLN A 95 2.95 -2.83 -7.41
N SER A 96 2.89 -1.52 -7.12
CA SER A 96 2.20 -0.57 -7.99
C SER A 96 2.84 -0.53 -9.40
N ALA A 97 2.02 -0.30 -10.42
CA ALA A 97 2.47 -0.05 -11.78
C ALA A 97 2.91 1.41 -12.05
N GLU A 98 2.92 2.25 -11.01
CA GLU A 98 3.18 3.68 -11.12
C GLU A 98 4.53 4.05 -10.49
N PRO A 99 5.65 3.98 -11.24
CA PRO A 99 6.95 4.38 -10.72
C PRO A 99 6.95 5.86 -10.30
N ASP A 100 7.50 6.14 -9.12
CA ASP A 100 7.59 7.50 -8.56
C ASP A 100 9.02 8.05 -8.59
N GLY A 101 9.99 7.16 -8.47
CA GLY A 101 11.41 7.41 -8.53
C GLY A 101 12.17 6.11 -8.80
N TYR A 102 13.49 6.16 -8.74
CA TYR A 102 14.31 4.97 -8.94
C TYR A 102 14.05 3.93 -7.83
N GLY A 103 13.40 2.83 -8.21
CA GLY A 103 13.05 1.74 -7.30
C GLY A 103 11.91 2.06 -6.33
N THR A 104 11.21 3.16 -6.50
CA THR A 104 10.05 3.56 -5.68
C THR A 104 8.81 3.77 -6.53
N TYR A 105 7.64 3.59 -5.90
CA TYR A 105 6.33 3.59 -6.58
C TYR A 105 5.30 4.34 -5.75
N ARG A 106 4.21 4.77 -6.43
CA ARG A 106 3.08 5.48 -5.81
C ARG A 106 1.75 4.84 -6.19
N TRP A 107 0.69 5.32 -5.57
CA TRP A 107 -0.70 4.99 -5.85
C TRP A 107 -1.49 6.26 -6.17
N SER A 108 -2.22 6.28 -7.28
CA SER A 108 -2.97 7.45 -7.77
C SER A 108 -4.45 7.46 -7.33
N TYR A 109 -4.84 6.73 -6.32
CA TYR A 109 -6.19 6.72 -5.72
C TYR A 109 -7.37 6.53 -6.71
N ASN A 110 -7.10 5.92 -7.85
CA ASN A 110 -8.08 5.66 -8.91
C ASN A 110 -8.15 4.17 -9.26
N MET A 111 -9.04 3.82 -10.19
CA MET A 111 -9.25 2.43 -10.58
C MET A 111 -7.99 1.74 -11.13
N VAL A 112 -7.12 2.47 -11.82
CA VAL A 112 -5.87 1.89 -12.35
C VAL A 112 -4.97 1.40 -11.23
N SER A 113 -4.93 2.09 -10.09
CA SER A 113 -4.12 1.73 -8.93
C SER A 113 -4.74 0.60 -8.10
N TYR A 114 -6.05 0.63 -7.81
CA TYR A 114 -6.64 -0.37 -6.92
C TYR A 114 -7.12 -1.64 -7.63
N ALA A 115 -7.38 -1.62 -8.94
CA ALA A 115 -7.83 -2.82 -9.66
C ALA A 115 -6.80 -3.97 -9.63
N PRO A 116 -5.48 -3.75 -9.78
CA PRO A 116 -4.48 -4.81 -9.59
C PRO A 116 -4.51 -5.42 -8.19
N VAL A 117 -4.75 -4.60 -7.15
CA VAL A 117 -4.90 -5.07 -5.76
C VAL A 117 -6.13 -5.97 -5.63
N ALA A 118 -7.27 -5.53 -6.16
CA ALA A 118 -8.50 -6.31 -6.19
C ALA A 118 -8.32 -7.64 -6.93
N ASN A 119 -7.75 -7.61 -8.14
CA ASN A 119 -7.49 -8.79 -8.94
C ASN A 119 -6.57 -9.79 -8.22
N ALA A 120 -5.57 -9.31 -7.49
CA ALA A 120 -4.70 -10.17 -6.70
C ALA A 120 -5.48 -10.85 -5.56
N ILE A 121 -6.30 -10.11 -4.81
CA ILE A 121 -7.14 -10.68 -3.75
C ILE A 121 -8.09 -11.73 -4.33
N GLU A 122 -8.82 -11.42 -5.40
CA GLU A 122 -9.75 -12.34 -6.05
C GLU A 122 -9.07 -13.61 -6.57
N LYS A 123 -7.89 -13.45 -7.17
CA LYS A 123 -7.07 -14.59 -7.62
C LYS A 123 -6.67 -15.49 -6.44
N MET A 124 -6.34 -14.91 -5.28
CA MET A 124 -5.96 -15.67 -4.11
C MET A 124 -7.14 -16.38 -3.45
N GLN A 125 -8.33 -15.76 -3.44
CA GLN A 125 -9.56 -16.42 -2.99
C GLN A 125 -9.82 -17.75 -3.72
N ASN A 126 -9.50 -17.80 -5.01
CA ASN A 126 -9.68 -18.98 -5.85
C ASN A 126 -8.61 -20.07 -5.63
N LYS A 127 -7.55 -19.79 -4.85
CA LYS A 127 -6.50 -20.79 -4.54
C LYS A 127 -6.82 -21.66 -3.33
N GLY A 128 -7.92 -21.41 -2.61
CA GLY A 128 -8.40 -22.26 -1.52
C GLY A 128 -7.67 -22.07 -0.19
N TYR A 129 -7.10 -20.88 0.07
CA TYR A 129 -6.57 -20.54 1.39
C TYR A 129 -7.68 -20.57 2.45
N THR A 130 -7.37 -21.09 3.63
CA THR A 130 -8.30 -21.17 4.77
C THR A 130 -8.48 -19.82 5.46
N LYS A 131 -7.50 -18.92 5.34
CA LYS A 131 -7.53 -17.55 5.84
C LYS A 131 -6.78 -16.61 4.92
N ILE A 132 -7.36 -15.44 4.61
CA ILE A 132 -6.75 -14.37 3.83
C ILE A 132 -6.74 -13.10 4.66
N VAL A 133 -5.53 -12.61 4.97
CA VAL A 133 -5.31 -11.32 5.64
C VAL A 133 -4.62 -10.38 4.67
N CYS A 134 -5.09 -9.14 4.56
CA CYS A 134 -4.45 -8.13 3.75
C CYS A 134 -3.90 -7.01 4.64
N GLY A 135 -2.63 -6.68 4.47
CA GLY A 135 -1.95 -5.62 5.19
C GLY A 135 -1.58 -4.44 4.27
N GLY A 136 -1.92 -3.23 4.66
CA GLY A 136 -1.55 -2.01 3.95
C GLY A 136 -0.71 -1.08 4.83
N PHE A 137 0.22 -0.36 4.21
CA PHE A 137 0.94 0.74 4.83
C PHE A 137 0.60 2.04 4.12
N SER A 138 0.29 3.11 4.87
CA SER A 138 0.05 4.45 4.32
C SER A 138 -0.98 4.42 3.17
N ALA A 139 -0.64 4.91 1.99
CA ALA A 139 -1.49 4.89 0.79
C ALA A 139 -1.91 3.47 0.34
N GLY A 140 -1.14 2.44 0.67
CA GLY A 140 -1.52 1.04 0.44
C GLY A 140 -2.79 0.63 1.19
N CYS A 141 -3.07 1.27 2.34
CA CYS A 141 -4.33 1.09 3.06
C CYS A 141 -5.54 1.56 2.21
N ASP A 142 -5.44 2.71 1.57
CA ASP A 142 -6.51 3.23 0.71
C ASP A 142 -6.77 2.33 -0.50
N MET A 143 -5.70 1.75 -1.07
CA MET A 143 -5.83 0.80 -2.18
C MET A 143 -6.59 -0.46 -1.77
N LEU A 144 -6.31 -1.01 -0.59
CA LEU A 144 -7.06 -2.14 -0.03
C LEU A 144 -8.53 -1.78 0.19
N LEU A 145 -8.80 -0.62 0.80
CA LEU A 145 -10.17 -0.17 1.06
C LEU A 145 -10.94 0.04 -0.24
N ARG A 146 -10.34 0.66 -1.27
CA ARG A 146 -10.97 0.83 -2.59
C ARG A 146 -11.23 -0.52 -3.27
N ALA A 147 -10.27 -1.44 -3.21
CA ALA A 147 -10.46 -2.79 -3.74
C ALA A 147 -11.67 -3.47 -3.08
N ILE A 148 -11.80 -3.36 -1.76
CA ILE A 148 -12.92 -3.94 -1.02
C ILE A 148 -14.26 -3.25 -1.33
N VAL A 149 -14.29 -1.92 -1.49
CA VAL A 149 -15.53 -1.16 -1.72
C VAL A 149 -16.05 -1.34 -3.15
N PHE A 150 -15.15 -1.24 -4.13
CA PHE A 150 -15.55 -1.09 -5.53
C PHE A 150 -15.51 -2.38 -6.35
N THR A 151 -15.09 -3.50 -5.76
CA THR A 151 -14.98 -4.78 -6.48
C THR A 151 -15.53 -5.96 -5.63
N PRO A 152 -15.66 -7.17 -6.20
CA PRO A 152 -16.01 -8.37 -5.45
C PRO A 152 -14.91 -8.87 -4.50
N ALA A 153 -13.70 -8.31 -4.54
CA ALA A 153 -12.59 -8.71 -3.68
C ALA A 153 -12.98 -8.72 -2.19
N ARG A 154 -12.58 -9.76 -1.48
CA ARG A 154 -12.81 -9.93 -0.04
C ARG A 154 -11.62 -10.61 0.64
N CYS A 155 -11.47 -10.35 1.93
CA CYS A 155 -10.53 -11.05 2.81
C CYS A 155 -11.19 -11.23 4.17
N ASP A 156 -10.57 -11.99 5.05
CA ASP A 156 -11.10 -12.23 6.40
C ASP A 156 -10.77 -11.06 7.33
N MET A 157 -9.61 -10.40 7.10
CA MET A 157 -9.15 -9.28 7.93
C MET A 157 -8.32 -8.31 7.11
N LEU A 158 -8.45 -7.02 7.45
CA LEU A 158 -7.54 -5.95 7.03
C LEU A 158 -6.70 -5.48 8.20
N ILE A 159 -5.40 -5.33 7.99
CA ILE A 159 -4.47 -4.68 8.91
C ILE A 159 -3.97 -3.40 8.25
N LEU A 160 -4.28 -2.26 8.85
CA LEU A 160 -4.00 -0.94 8.31
C LEU A 160 -2.96 -0.25 9.18
N GLN A 161 -1.72 -0.18 8.72
CA GLN A 161 -0.63 0.49 9.41
C GLN A 161 -0.45 1.91 8.90
N SER A 162 -0.50 2.91 9.80
CA SER A 162 -0.39 4.34 9.49
C SER A 162 -1.27 4.74 8.29
N PRO A 163 -2.60 4.53 8.38
CA PRO A 163 -3.48 4.54 7.21
C PRO A 163 -3.70 5.95 6.66
N TRP A 164 -3.14 6.22 5.48
CA TRP A 164 -3.53 7.35 4.65
C TRP A 164 -4.71 6.91 3.77
N ILE A 165 -5.93 7.32 4.11
CA ILE A 165 -7.18 6.77 3.56
C ILE A 165 -8.19 7.84 3.13
N PRO A 166 -7.89 8.64 2.10
CA PRO A 166 -8.82 9.66 1.60
C PRO A 166 -10.19 9.12 1.17
N ILE A 167 -10.32 7.84 0.82
CA ILE A 167 -11.62 7.20 0.54
C ILE A 167 -12.64 7.38 1.68
N LEU A 168 -12.18 7.51 2.92
CA LEU A 168 -13.07 7.67 4.07
C LEU A 168 -13.90 8.96 4.02
N GLN A 169 -13.39 10.01 3.36
CA GLN A 169 -14.09 11.29 3.20
C GLN A 169 -15.30 11.17 2.28
N ASP A 170 -15.15 10.45 1.17
CA ASP A 170 -16.16 10.40 0.11
C ASP A 170 -17.04 9.14 0.14
N HIS A 171 -16.57 8.06 0.80
CA HIS A 171 -17.19 6.73 0.72
C HIS A 171 -17.31 6.02 2.07
N SER A 172 -17.45 6.74 3.20
CA SER A 172 -17.55 6.13 4.54
C SER A 172 -18.72 5.14 4.67
N GLU A 173 -19.89 5.45 4.11
CA GLU A 173 -21.05 4.54 4.09
C GLU A 173 -20.78 3.30 3.24
N GLY A 174 -20.13 3.47 2.08
CA GLY A 174 -19.72 2.37 1.21
C GLY A 174 -18.75 1.41 1.90
N LEU A 175 -17.79 1.95 2.68
CA LEU A 175 -16.86 1.17 3.50
C LEU A 175 -17.59 0.32 4.53
N VAL A 176 -18.48 0.94 5.32
CA VAL A 176 -19.29 0.24 6.33
C VAL A 176 -20.09 -0.89 5.70
N ASN A 177 -20.79 -0.60 4.60
CA ASN A 177 -21.60 -1.59 3.89
C ASN A 177 -20.73 -2.76 3.37
N ALA A 178 -19.57 -2.46 2.79
CA ALA A 178 -18.66 -3.48 2.29
C ALA A 178 -18.12 -4.39 3.42
N PHE A 179 -17.73 -3.82 4.56
CA PHE A 179 -17.25 -4.59 5.71
C PHE A 179 -18.33 -5.52 6.28
N LYS A 180 -19.57 -5.01 6.43
CA LYS A 180 -20.70 -5.82 6.89
C LYS A 180 -21.05 -6.95 5.92
N GLN A 181 -21.20 -6.64 4.63
CA GLN A 181 -21.57 -7.62 3.59
C GLN A 181 -20.51 -8.72 3.41
N LYS A 182 -19.24 -8.35 3.54
CA LYS A 182 -18.11 -9.26 3.32
C LYS A 182 -17.57 -9.88 4.62
N ASN A 183 -18.14 -9.51 5.78
CA ASN A 183 -17.73 -9.95 7.12
C ASN A 183 -16.22 -9.78 7.36
N ILE A 184 -15.70 -8.57 7.11
CA ILE A 184 -14.27 -8.26 7.23
C ILE A 184 -13.99 -7.68 8.60
N ALA A 185 -13.05 -8.28 9.34
CA ALA A 185 -12.48 -7.71 10.55
C ALA A 185 -11.39 -6.67 10.24
N LEU A 186 -11.21 -5.69 11.13
CA LEU A 186 -10.24 -4.62 10.97
C LEU A 186 -9.28 -4.57 12.14
N ARG A 187 -8.00 -4.36 11.85
CA ARG A 187 -7.00 -3.94 12.84
C ARG A 187 -6.29 -2.70 12.34
N ILE A 188 -6.39 -1.62 13.10
CA ILE A 188 -5.81 -0.32 12.77
C ILE A 188 -4.63 -0.09 13.69
N LEU A 189 -3.49 0.25 13.11
CA LEU A 189 -2.24 0.53 13.81
C LEU A 189 -1.73 1.88 13.36
N CYS A 190 -1.42 2.78 14.28
CA CYS A 190 -0.93 4.11 13.94
C CYS A 190 -0.01 4.65 15.02
N GLY A 191 1.01 5.38 14.61
CA GLY A 191 1.88 6.08 15.56
C GLY A 191 1.16 7.23 16.26
N SER A 192 1.50 7.50 17.54
CA SER A 192 0.98 8.67 18.26
C SER A 192 1.45 9.99 17.64
N ASP A 193 2.62 9.98 17.01
CA ASP A 193 3.29 11.15 16.41
C ASP A 193 3.11 11.16 14.86
N ASP A 194 2.21 10.35 14.32
CA ASP A 194 1.81 10.36 12.90
C ASP A 194 0.67 11.36 12.70
N GLU A 195 1.03 12.65 12.57
CA GLU A 195 0.09 13.77 12.55
C GLU A 195 -0.92 13.68 11.40
N ASP A 196 -0.53 13.10 10.27
CA ASP A 196 -1.36 13.01 9.07
C ASP A 196 -2.33 11.82 9.12
N CYS A 197 -1.87 10.66 9.57
CA CYS A 197 -2.66 9.42 9.52
C CYS A 197 -3.45 9.14 10.81
N LEU A 198 -3.01 9.64 11.96
CA LEU A 198 -3.69 9.38 13.23
C LEU A 198 -5.14 9.88 13.27
N PRO A 199 -5.48 11.07 12.72
CA PRO A 199 -6.87 11.52 12.62
C PRO A 199 -7.73 10.58 11.77
N MET A 200 -7.21 10.11 10.64
CA MET A 200 -7.92 9.18 9.74
C MET A 200 -8.10 7.81 10.41
N ALA A 201 -7.09 7.31 11.11
CA ALA A 201 -7.15 6.06 11.86
C ALA A 201 -8.24 6.08 12.93
N LYS A 202 -8.31 7.16 13.73
CA LYS A 202 -9.33 7.36 14.75
C LYS A 202 -10.73 7.49 14.15
N GLN A 203 -10.88 8.26 13.07
CA GLN A 203 -12.16 8.43 12.39
C GLN A 203 -12.69 7.09 11.83
N LEU A 204 -11.83 6.29 11.19
CA LEU A 204 -12.22 4.96 10.71
C LEU A 204 -12.65 4.07 11.87
N PHE A 205 -11.90 4.05 12.96
CA PHE A 205 -12.23 3.29 14.17
C PHE A 205 -13.59 3.68 14.75
N GLU A 206 -13.86 4.98 14.89
CA GLU A 206 -15.13 5.51 15.41
C GLU A 206 -16.33 5.12 14.52
N VAL A 207 -16.20 5.29 13.21
CA VAL A 207 -17.26 4.96 12.24
C VAL A 207 -17.55 3.46 12.27
N THR A 208 -16.51 2.62 12.24
CA THR A 208 -16.67 1.16 12.20
C THR A 208 -17.19 0.60 13.52
N THR A 209 -16.74 1.13 14.67
CA THR A 209 -17.23 0.74 15.99
C THR A 209 -18.70 1.07 16.17
N ARG A 210 -19.11 2.29 15.80
CA ARG A 210 -20.53 2.73 15.87
C ARG A 210 -21.45 1.82 15.07
N GLU A 211 -20.97 1.29 13.98
CA GLU A 211 -21.71 0.42 13.07
C GLU A 211 -21.63 -1.07 13.42
N GLY A 212 -20.97 -1.42 14.53
CA GLY A 212 -20.88 -2.79 15.05
C GLY A 212 -19.94 -3.70 14.23
N ILE A 213 -19.00 -3.12 13.48
CA ILE A 213 -17.96 -3.87 12.78
C ILE A 213 -16.90 -4.30 13.79
N HIS A 214 -16.38 -5.53 13.67
CA HIS A 214 -15.28 -5.99 14.49
C HIS A 214 -14.00 -5.23 14.12
N VAL A 215 -13.57 -4.32 15.00
CA VAL A 215 -12.42 -3.45 14.78
C VAL A 215 -11.60 -3.29 16.06
N GLU A 216 -10.29 -3.33 15.93
CA GLU A 216 -9.31 -3.01 16.96
C GLU A 216 -8.44 -1.85 16.50
N ILE A 217 -8.05 -0.98 17.44
CA ILE A 217 -7.07 0.07 17.20
C ILE A 217 -5.95 -0.01 18.24
N ALA A 218 -4.70 0.06 17.78
CA ALA A 218 -3.54 0.18 18.63
C ALA A 218 -2.73 1.42 18.24
N ILE A 219 -2.58 2.34 19.20
CA ILE A 219 -1.75 3.54 19.04
C ILE A 219 -0.36 3.22 19.55
N GLN A 220 0.63 3.36 18.66
CA GLN A 220 2.04 3.06 18.92
C GLN A 220 2.74 4.31 19.44
N GLU A 221 2.98 4.36 20.74
CA GLU A 221 3.51 5.55 21.42
C GLU A 221 4.88 5.97 20.88
N GLY A 222 5.06 7.27 20.60
CA GLY A 222 6.29 7.86 20.07
C GLY A 222 6.64 7.42 18.63
N ASN A 223 5.78 6.67 17.97
CA ASN A 223 5.99 6.27 16.59
C ASN A 223 5.43 7.32 15.62
N ARG A 224 6.17 7.59 14.54
CA ARG A 224 5.76 8.49 13.45
C ARG A 224 5.20 7.68 12.28
N HIS A 225 5.18 8.28 11.09
CA HIS A 225 4.74 7.64 9.86
C HIS A 225 5.74 6.58 9.37
N GLN A 226 5.79 5.45 10.08
CA GLN A 226 6.74 4.34 9.80
C GLN A 226 6.22 3.01 10.35
N PHE A 227 6.81 1.91 9.90
CA PHE A 227 6.61 0.62 10.53
C PHE A 227 7.23 0.61 11.93
N PRO A 228 6.55 0.03 12.94
CA PRO A 228 7.10 -0.08 14.28
C PRO A 228 8.32 -1.01 14.28
N LYS A 229 9.31 -0.70 15.12
CA LYS A 229 10.50 -1.56 15.30
C LYS A 229 10.17 -2.87 15.99
N GLU A 230 9.16 -2.86 16.87
CA GLU A 230 8.64 -4.04 17.55
C GLU A 230 7.35 -4.45 16.85
N SER A 231 7.39 -5.59 16.19
CA SER A 231 6.22 -6.14 15.50
C SER A 231 5.29 -6.83 16.49
N PHE A 232 3.99 -6.59 16.36
CA PHE A 232 2.98 -7.49 16.92
C PHE A 232 2.97 -8.80 16.11
N ALA A 233 2.60 -9.91 16.74
CA ALA A 233 2.51 -11.18 16.02
C ALA A 233 1.12 -11.40 15.45
N LEU A 234 1.03 -11.96 14.25
CA LEU A 234 -0.24 -12.45 13.66
C LEU A 234 -0.87 -13.58 14.45
N GLN A 235 -0.13 -14.22 15.36
CA GLN A 235 -0.66 -15.29 16.22
C GLN A 235 -1.74 -14.80 17.20
N ASP A 236 -1.81 -13.49 17.41
CA ASP A 236 -2.79 -12.83 18.26
C ASP A 236 -4.07 -12.46 17.47
N LEU A 237 -4.21 -12.93 16.22
CA LEU A 237 -5.32 -12.76 15.30
C LEU A 237 -5.98 -14.14 15.02
#